data_d85006983fdc11740e32796d1201fd8e
#
_entry.id   d85006983fdc11740e32796d1201fd8e
#
_cell.length_a   1.000
_cell.length_b   1.000
_cell.length_c   1.000
_cell.angle_alpha   90.00
_cell.angle_beta   90.00
_cell.angle_gamma   90.00
#
_symmetry.space_group_name_H-M   'P 1'
#
loop_
_entity.id
_entity.type
_entity.pdbx_description
1 polymer ?
#
loop_
_entity_poly.entity_id
_entity_poly.type
_entity_poly.pdbx_seq_one_letter_code
_entity_poly.pdbx_strand_id
1 'polypeptide(L)'
;MNAIKTSMPYVGYWDTRQGGRAENQDSCGFIDTDKGLIAVVCDGMGGGPGGQLASTIAVQKIVEYVVGAPQDMPRTEMVANAIEHGHQAILAKTAETPALRGMGSTATVLLINEQSAILGHVGDSRIYQFRHGKKIFRTADHSMVADLVRNGTLTEEQARLSSQSNIITKALGSKLTNLAEVTERPYEKGDRFMLCTDGIWGAMPEPELIKRVAKTPSLSGAVDGTVLTVDDIGRKNGNHHDNLTIALLETKQDSLLKEKMSKTTLRILIALAALCLLSIILNIVLLSRPDTPVNKEEVDSMAEELDKRGNRIRALEDSINAMWGNVANSKQEAADATLKAAKEKENAAEKLKSEAEQNAKEAKEAADKAKAAADQAKSAADAILKSRNDVIAQLTKIKDMQENAQRKQMRSAVAESLKTLADKDAKHKSIYDSVREKLGNKVASENTDMSKGHYNILIKNLQSIK
;
A
#
# COMPACT_ATOMS: atom_id res chain seq x y z
N MET A 1 -6.41 14.58 19.70
CA MET A 1 -5.58 15.49 18.86
C MET A 1 -4.39 16.02 19.65
N ASN A 2 -3.20 16.10 19.04
CA ASN A 2 -1.95 16.52 19.63
C ASN A 2 -1.26 17.57 18.74
N ALA A 3 -0.50 18.50 19.34
CA ALA A 3 0.34 19.43 18.58
C ALA A 3 1.63 18.73 18.13
N ILE A 4 2.08 19.00 16.92
CA ILE A 4 3.42 18.65 16.45
C ILE A 4 4.39 19.66 17.10
N LYS A 5 5.29 19.16 17.97
CA LYS A 5 6.29 19.99 18.62
C LYS A 5 7.42 20.24 17.65
N THR A 6 7.63 21.51 17.27
CA THR A 6 8.72 21.94 16.39
C THR A 6 9.21 23.32 16.79
N SER A 7 10.52 23.53 16.66
CA SER A 7 11.18 24.83 16.79
C SER A 7 11.24 25.60 15.46
N MET A 8 10.87 24.94 14.37
CA MET A 8 10.90 25.49 13.02
C MET A 8 9.64 26.33 12.72
N PRO A 9 9.64 27.16 11.66
CA PRO A 9 8.53 28.05 11.32
C PRO A 9 7.33 27.28 10.71
N TYR A 10 6.89 26.23 11.41
CA TYR A 10 5.74 25.42 11.08
C TYR A 10 4.79 25.31 12.27
N VAL A 11 3.52 25.11 12.00
CA VAL A 11 2.51 24.74 12.99
C VAL A 11 1.83 23.47 12.53
N GLY A 12 1.72 22.48 13.38
CA GLY A 12 1.13 21.21 13.00
C GLY A 12 0.34 20.57 14.13
N TYR A 13 -0.65 19.78 13.73
CA TYR A 13 -1.48 18.95 14.61
C TYR A 13 -1.68 17.59 13.99
N TRP A 14 -1.84 16.59 14.86
CA TRP A 14 -2.10 15.22 14.44
C TRP A 14 -3.07 14.54 15.40
N ASP A 15 -3.73 13.51 14.89
CA ASP A 15 -4.56 12.61 15.68
C ASP A 15 -4.47 11.20 15.09
N THR A 16 -4.55 10.20 15.96
CA THR A 16 -4.67 8.79 15.58
C THR A 16 -5.69 8.13 16.47
N ARG A 17 -6.57 7.30 15.88
CA ARG A 17 -7.62 6.57 16.60
C ARG A 17 -7.75 5.16 16.07
N GLN A 18 -8.16 4.28 16.94
CA GLN A 18 -8.38 2.87 16.63
C GLN A 18 -9.56 2.63 15.66
N GLY A 19 -10.54 3.56 15.63
CA GLY A 19 -11.76 3.34 14.86
C GLY A 19 -12.58 2.17 15.38
N GLY A 20 -13.14 1.39 14.45
CA GLY A 20 -13.92 0.18 14.75
C GLY A 20 -13.10 -1.11 14.76
N ARG A 21 -11.77 -1.04 14.68
CA ARG A 21 -10.85 -2.19 14.69
C ARG A 21 -10.56 -2.66 16.12
N ALA A 22 -10.02 -3.89 16.28
CA ALA A 22 -9.60 -4.43 17.57
C ALA A 22 -8.36 -3.75 18.14
N GLU A 23 -7.47 -3.25 17.27
CA GLU A 23 -6.23 -2.55 17.61
C GLU A 23 -5.95 -1.43 16.61
N ASN A 24 -5.09 -0.48 16.99
CA ASN A 24 -4.62 0.54 16.07
C ASN A 24 -3.29 0.09 15.45
N GLN A 25 -3.31 -0.21 14.15
CA GLN A 25 -2.15 -0.63 13.38
C GLN A 25 -1.44 0.53 12.67
N ASP A 26 -2.02 1.74 12.72
CA ASP A 26 -1.35 2.97 12.29
C ASP A 26 -0.25 3.38 13.25
N SER A 27 0.82 3.96 12.72
CA SER A 27 1.89 4.57 13.51
C SER A 27 2.31 5.90 12.90
N CYS A 28 2.75 6.83 13.73
CA CYS A 28 3.26 8.13 13.27
C CYS A 28 4.42 8.61 14.13
N GLY A 29 5.26 9.48 13.55
CA GLY A 29 6.39 10.09 14.24
C GLY A 29 6.70 11.48 13.69
N PHE A 30 7.08 12.41 14.58
CA PHE A 30 7.37 13.81 14.26
C PHE A 30 8.58 14.27 15.06
N ILE A 31 9.67 14.65 14.39
CA ILE A 31 10.92 15.05 15.04
C ILE A 31 11.58 16.18 14.26
N ASP A 32 12.03 17.23 14.98
CA ASP A 32 12.97 18.21 14.46
C ASP A 32 14.36 17.58 14.36
N THR A 33 14.99 17.73 13.21
CA THR A 33 16.36 17.31 12.94
C THR A 33 17.16 18.48 12.38
N ASP A 34 18.48 18.35 12.31
CA ASP A 34 19.35 19.31 11.63
C ASP A 34 19.13 19.40 10.10
N LYS A 35 18.38 18.43 9.51
CA LYS A 35 17.99 18.39 8.09
C LYS A 35 16.62 19.00 7.83
N GLY A 36 15.82 19.20 8.86
CA GLY A 36 14.44 19.69 8.81
C GLY A 36 13.51 18.96 9.76
N LEU A 37 12.24 19.36 9.78
CA LEU A 37 11.19 18.59 10.45
C LEU A 37 10.86 17.36 9.61
N ILE A 38 11.00 16.19 10.21
CA ILE A 38 10.50 14.94 9.64
C ILE A 38 9.15 14.60 10.25
N ALA A 39 8.17 14.29 9.39
CA ALA A 39 6.88 13.74 9.74
C ALA A 39 6.66 12.43 8.97
N VAL A 40 6.30 11.37 9.68
CA VAL A 40 6.06 10.03 9.12
C VAL A 40 4.70 9.53 9.58
N VAL A 41 3.89 9.02 8.65
CA VAL A 41 2.64 8.31 8.93
C VAL A 41 2.65 7.00 8.14
N CYS A 42 2.38 5.91 8.83
CA CYS A 42 2.42 4.54 8.31
C CYS A 42 1.16 3.79 8.73
N ASP A 43 0.56 3.07 7.80
CA ASP A 43 -0.54 2.13 8.02
C ASP A 43 0.01 0.70 7.98
N GLY A 44 -0.22 -0.03 9.05
CA GLY A 44 0.30 -1.38 9.23
C GLY A 44 -0.67 -2.47 8.77
N MET A 45 -0.18 -3.43 8.03
CA MET A 45 -0.98 -4.56 7.53
C MET A 45 -0.35 -5.90 7.90
N GLY A 46 -1.19 -6.95 8.02
CA GLY A 46 -0.66 -8.30 8.26
C GLY A 46 -1.45 -9.16 9.25
N GLY A 47 -2.64 -8.71 9.65
CA GLY A 47 -3.53 -9.42 10.58
C GLY A 47 -2.94 -9.58 11.99
N GLY A 48 -3.70 -9.33 13.05
CA GLY A 48 -3.22 -9.41 14.42
C GLY A 48 -2.02 -8.47 14.70
N PRO A 49 -1.11 -8.81 15.63
CA PRO A 49 -0.05 -7.92 16.09
C PRO A 49 1.02 -7.57 15.03
N GLY A 50 1.00 -8.22 13.87
CA GLY A 50 1.98 -8.00 12.80
C GLY A 50 1.88 -6.61 12.17
N GLY A 51 0.67 -6.08 11.96
CA GLY A 51 0.45 -4.78 11.34
C GLY A 51 1.00 -3.64 12.20
N GLN A 52 0.63 -3.57 13.47
CA GLN A 52 1.13 -2.57 14.41
C GLN A 52 2.65 -2.60 14.54
N LEU A 53 3.23 -3.81 14.62
CA LEU A 53 4.68 -3.95 14.69
C LEU A 53 5.36 -3.43 13.41
N ALA A 54 4.83 -3.74 12.23
CA ALA A 54 5.39 -3.31 10.96
C ALA A 54 5.38 -1.78 10.81
N SER A 55 4.25 -1.12 11.08
CA SER A 55 4.16 0.34 11.02
C SER A 55 5.05 1.02 12.06
N THR A 56 5.17 0.44 13.27
CA THR A 56 6.08 0.95 14.31
C THR A 56 7.55 0.86 13.88
N ILE A 57 7.97 -0.30 13.34
CA ILE A 57 9.33 -0.48 12.80
C ILE A 57 9.58 0.52 11.66
N ALA A 58 8.62 0.68 10.74
CA ALA A 58 8.74 1.62 9.62
C ALA A 58 9.02 3.04 10.13
N VAL A 59 8.17 3.57 11.01
CA VAL A 59 8.34 4.92 11.57
C VAL A 59 9.68 5.07 12.26
N GLN A 60 10.03 4.13 13.15
CA GLN A 60 11.28 4.21 13.91
C GLN A 60 12.51 4.20 13.01
N LYS A 61 12.57 3.28 12.04
CA LYS A 61 13.74 3.12 11.19
C LYS A 61 13.87 4.21 10.12
N ILE A 62 12.76 4.74 9.62
CA ILE A 62 12.77 5.91 8.74
C ILE A 62 13.33 7.14 9.49
N VAL A 63 12.83 7.40 10.69
CA VAL A 63 13.30 8.53 11.51
C VAL A 63 14.76 8.35 11.92
N GLU A 64 15.15 7.16 12.39
CA GLU A 64 16.52 6.82 12.78
C GLU A 64 17.51 7.08 11.63
N TYR A 65 17.16 6.64 10.41
CA TYR A 65 18.00 6.87 9.24
C TYR A 65 18.19 8.36 8.93
N VAL A 66 17.11 9.16 8.92
CA VAL A 66 17.19 10.59 8.64
C VAL A 66 18.03 11.32 9.69
N VAL A 67 17.86 10.99 10.97
CA VAL A 67 18.66 11.57 12.06
C VAL A 67 20.14 11.26 11.87
N GLY A 68 20.49 10.01 11.54
CA GLY A 68 21.89 9.56 11.38
C GLY A 68 22.52 9.85 10.01
N ALA A 69 21.75 10.32 9.02
CA ALA A 69 22.25 10.54 7.67
C ALA A 69 23.29 11.68 7.62
N PRO A 70 24.27 11.62 6.69
CA PRO A 70 25.21 12.71 6.46
C PRO A 70 24.50 14.00 6.05
N GLN A 71 25.04 15.15 6.48
CA GLN A 71 24.49 16.49 6.20
C GLN A 71 24.52 16.85 4.70
N ASP A 72 25.51 16.36 3.97
CA ASP A 72 25.75 16.62 2.54
C ASP A 72 24.98 15.67 1.61
N MET A 73 24.28 14.66 2.18
CA MET A 73 23.44 13.76 1.38
C MET A 73 22.27 14.52 0.75
N PRO A 74 21.99 14.35 -0.56
CA PRO A 74 20.81 14.92 -1.18
C PRO A 74 19.54 14.49 -0.46
N ARG A 75 18.68 15.43 -0.07
CA ARG A 75 17.50 15.13 0.77
C ARG A 75 16.50 14.18 0.12
N THR A 76 16.39 14.20 -1.22
CA THR A 76 15.57 13.23 -1.97
C THR A 76 16.11 11.81 -1.84
N GLU A 77 17.42 11.65 -1.93
CA GLU A 77 18.12 10.39 -1.71
C GLU A 77 18.00 9.94 -0.24
N MET A 78 18.16 10.87 0.70
CA MET A 78 17.99 10.61 2.13
C MET A 78 16.62 10.01 2.45
N VAL A 79 15.54 10.59 1.92
CA VAL A 79 14.18 10.09 2.14
C VAL A 79 13.97 8.74 1.45
N ALA A 80 14.49 8.54 0.25
CA ALA A 80 14.41 7.24 -0.44
C ALA A 80 15.13 6.14 0.36
N ASN A 81 16.35 6.40 0.82
CA ASN A 81 17.15 5.48 1.60
C ASN A 81 16.54 5.23 3.00
N ALA A 82 15.90 6.24 3.61
CA ALA A 82 15.21 6.08 4.88
C ALA A 82 14.02 5.11 4.75
N ILE A 83 13.24 5.23 3.69
CA ILE A 83 12.12 4.32 3.40
C ILE A 83 12.65 2.90 3.14
N GLU A 84 13.73 2.76 2.37
CA GLU A 84 14.37 1.46 2.13
C GLU A 84 14.90 0.85 3.43
N HIS A 85 15.49 1.67 4.33
CA HIS A 85 15.95 1.20 5.63
C HIS A 85 14.78 0.64 6.49
N GLY A 86 13.64 1.32 6.50
CA GLY A 86 12.41 0.80 7.13
C GLY A 86 11.93 -0.50 6.50
N HIS A 87 11.98 -0.61 5.17
CA HIS A 87 11.63 -1.81 4.42
C HIS A 87 12.50 -3.01 4.83
N GLN A 88 13.81 -2.84 4.81
CA GLN A 88 14.77 -3.89 5.17
C GLN A 88 14.62 -4.33 6.63
N ALA A 89 14.33 -3.41 7.54
CA ALA A 89 14.10 -3.74 8.94
C ALA A 89 12.84 -4.62 9.15
N ILE A 90 11.76 -4.37 8.41
CA ILE A 90 10.56 -5.22 8.43
C ILE A 90 10.88 -6.61 7.88
N LEU A 91 11.62 -6.71 6.77
CA LEU A 91 12.03 -8.00 6.18
C LEU A 91 12.92 -8.79 7.15
N ALA A 92 13.90 -8.15 7.79
CA ALA A 92 14.76 -8.77 8.78
C ALA A 92 13.95 -9.32 9.96
N LYS A 93 12.98 -8.53 10.48
CA LYS A 93 12.11 -8.96 11.58
C LYS A 93 11.22 -10.14 11.19
N THR A 94 10.73 -10.17 9.97
CA THR A 94 9.94 -11.30 9.43
C THR A 94 10.80 -12.57 9.30
N ALA A 95 12.07 -12.43 8.93
CA ALA A 95 13.01 -13.55 8.83
C ALA A 95 13.34 -14.13 10.22
N GLU A 96 13.52 -13.28 11.24
CA GLU A 96 13.75 -13.69 12.63
C GLU A 96 12.52 -14.38 13.25
N THR A 97 11.32 -13.96 12.87
CA THR A 97 10.07 -14.42 13.50
C THR A 97 9.08 -14.86 12.41
N PRO A 98 9.13 -16.15 11.97
CA PRO A 98 8.29 -16.66 10.88
C PRO A 98 6.78 -16.50 11.10
N ALA A 99 6.32 -16.38 12.36
CA ALA A 99 4.93 -16.11 12.70
C ALA A 99 4.42 -14.73 12.22
N LEU A 100 5.35 -13.81 11.93
CA LEU A 100 5.06 -12.47 11.41
C LEU A 100 5.11 -12.41 9.88
N ARG A 101 5.16 -13.55 9.19
CA ARG A 101 5.22 -13.60 7.73
C ARG A 101 3.99 -12.93 7.12
N GLY A 102 4.24 -11.99 6.19
CA GLY A 102 3.21 -11.21 5.54
C GLY A 102 2.87 -9.90 6.23
N MET A 103 3.53 -9.56 7.35
CA MET A 103 3.43 -8.22 7.90
C MET A 103 4.07 -7.21 6.94
N GLY A 104 3.48 -6.03 6.86
CA GLY A 104 3.95 -4.93 6.03
C GLY A 104 3.41 -3.61 6.49
N SER A 105 3.80 -2.54 5.82
CA SER A 105 3.31 -1.20 6.13
C SER A 105 3.33 -0.30 4.89
N THR A 106 2.43 0.67 4.82
CA THR A 106 2.60 1.86 3.99
C THR A 106 3.66 2.77 4.59
N ALA A 107 4.10 3.77 3.83
CA ALA A 107 4.88 4.88 4.36
C ALA A 107 4.54 6.18 3.65
N THR A 108 4.26 7.23 4.41
CA THR A 108 4.25 8.61 3.98
C THR A 108 5.26 9.38 4.80
N VAL A 109 6.21 10.04 4.11
CA VAL A 109 7.31 10.78 4.74
C VAL A 109 7.34 12.20 4.20
N LEU A 110 7.31 13.18 5.08
CA LEU A 110 7.53 14.58 4.80
C LEU A 110 8.80 15.03 5.53
N LEU A 111 9.86 15.36 4.79
CA LEU A 111 11.04 16.04 5.30
C LEU A 111 11.02 17.48 4.79
N ILE A 112 10.73 18.44 5.67
CA ILE A 112 10.55 19.84 5.29
C ILE A 112 11.53 20.74 6.03
N ASN A 113 12.21 21.62 5.30
CA ASN A 113 13.05 22.69 5.83
C ASN A 113 12.90 23.95 4.99
N GLU A 114 13.65 25.00 5.26
CA GLU A 114 13.59 26.25 4.53
C GLU A 114 13.85 26.14 3.02
N GLN A 115 14.53 25.08 2.57
CA GLN A 115 14.83 24.86 1.14
C GLN A 115 13.59 24.44 0.37
N SER A 116 12.94 23.35 0.82
CA SER A 116 11.80 22.71 0.16
C SER A 116 11.15 21.67 1.06
N ALA A 117 10.07 21.08 0.57
CA ALA A 117 9.44 19.87 1.14
C ALA A 117 9.81 18.66 0.28
N ILE A 118 10.36 17.61 0.89
CA ILE A 118 10.61 16.30 0.27
C ILE A 118 9.50 15.36 0.73
N LEU A 119 8.81 14.77 -0.22
CA LEU A 119 7.68 13.88 -0.01
C LEU A 119 8.07 12.48 -0.45
N GLY A 120 8.12 11.53 0.47
CA GLY A 120 8.38 10.11 0.20
C GLY A 120 7.12 9.29 0.41
N HIS A 121 6.87 8.30 -0.45
CA HIS A 121 5.60 7.58 -0.45
C HIS A 121 5.74 6.13 -0.89
N VAL A 122 5.07 5.22 -0.16
CA VAL A 122 4.82 3.80 -0.50
C VAL A 122 3.44 3.41 -0.01
N GLY A 123 2.62 2.79 -0.86
CA GLY A 123 1.29 2.30 -0.50
C GLY A 123 0.17 3.23 -0.93
N ASP A 124 -0.91 3.28 -0.19
CA ASP A 124 -2.12 4.06 -0.43
C ASP A 124 -2.44 5.09 0.66
N SER A 125 -1.63 5.17 1.72
CA SER A 125 -1.62 6.35 2.59
C SER A 125 -1.15 7.55 1.78
N ARG A 126 -1.68 8.74 2.02
CA ARG A 126 -1.53 9.88 1.09
C ARG A 126 -0.82 11.07 1.72
N ILE A 127 -0.06 11.80 0.89
CA ILE A 127 0.43 13.14 1.20
C ILE A 127 -0.24 14.13 0.26
N TYR A 128 -0.82 15.18 0.83
CA TYR A 128 -1.41 16.29 0.09
C TYR A 128 -0.64 17.58 0.36
N GLN A 129 -0.58 18.45 -0.65
CA GLN A 129 -0.20 19.86 -0.50
C GLN A 129 -1.36 20.75 -0.93
N PHE A 130 -1.75 21.65 -0.03
CA PHE A 130 -2.82 22.62 -0.27
C PHE A 130 -2.25 24.03 -0.27
N ARG A 131 -2.73 24.86 -1.20
CA ARG A 131 -2.43 26.28 -1.31
C ARG A 131 -3.71 27.07 -1.55
N HIS A 132 -3.93 28.14 -0.76
CA HIS A 132 -5.13 28.98 -0.87
C HIS A 132 -6.43 28.18 -0.88
N GLY A 133 -6.53 27.15 -0.04
CA GLY A 133 -7.72 26.31 0.08
C GLY A 133 -7.96 25.32 -1.07
N LYS A 134 -6.98 25.14 -1.97
CA LYS A 134 -7.04 24.22 -3.11
C LYS A 134 -5.95 23.15 -2.99
N LYS A 135 -6.25 21.93 -3.43
CA LYS A 135 -5.25 20.88 -3.62
C LYS A 135 -4.37 21.23 -4.82
N ILE A 136 -3.05 21.36 -4.60
CA ILE A 136 -2.05 21.59 -5.66
C ILE A 136 -1.18 20.36 -5.91
N PHE A 137 -1.20 19.38 -4.99
CA PHE A 137 -0.51 18.09 -5.13
C PHE A 137 -1.16 17.02 -4.27
N ARG A 138 -1.08 15.78 -4.71
CA ARG A 138 -1.38 14.55 -3.96
C ARG A 138 -0.48 13.43 -4.49
N THR A 139 0.02 12.57 -3.60
CA THR A 139 0.70 11.32 -4.00
C THR A 139 -0.26 10.40 -4.76
N ALA A 140 0.28 9.62 -5.68
CA ALA A 140 -0.49 8.61 -6.42
C ALA A 140 -0.48 7.30 -5.66
N ASP A 141 -1.64 6.72 -5.35
CA ASP A 141 -1.71 5.47 -4.59
C ASP A 141 -1.08 4.31 -5.37
N HIS A 142 -0.39 3.44 -4.65
CA HIS A 142 0.08 2.16 -5.16
C HIS A 142 -1.00 1.08 -4.88
N SER A 143 -2.13 1.17 -5.57
CA SER A 143 -3.23 0.23 -5.47
C SER A 143 -3.76 -0.18 -6.84
N MET A 144 -4.40 -1.35 -6.91
CA MET A 144 -5.00 -1.85 -8.14
C MET A 144 -6.03 -0.86 -8.70
N VAL A 145 -6.87 -0.29 -7.85
CA VAL A 145 -7.91 0.66 -8.28
C VAL A 145 -7.32 1.98 -8.76
N ALA A 146 -6.18 2.42 -8.20
CA ALA A 146 -5.49 3.61 -8.67
C ALA A 146 -4.92 3.44 -10.08
N ASP A 147 -4.47 2.24 -10.45
CA ASP A 147 -4.06 1.91 -11.82
C ASP A 147 -5.25 2.02 -12.78
N LEU A 148 -6.43 1.54 -12.38
CA LEU A 148 -7.65 1.66 -13.18
C LEU A 148 -8.11 3.12 -13.35
N VAL A 149 -7.92 3.96 -12.33
CA VAL A 149 -8.18 5.41 -12.45
C VAL A 149 -7.19 6.06 -13.41
N ARG A 150 -5.90 5.76 -13.32
CA ARG A 150 -4.87 6.28 -14.23
C ARG A 150 -5.12 5.93 -15.69
N ASN A 151 -5.67 4.74 -15.93
CA ASN A 151 -6.02 4.25 -17.27
C ASN A 151 -7.41 4.73 -17.73
N GLY A 152 -8.12 5.54 -16.93
CA GLY A 152 -9.45 6.06 -17.26
C GLY A 152 -10.58 5.04 -17.20
N THR A 153 -10.33 3.85 -16.65
CA THR A 153 -11.33 2.77 -16.50
C THR A 153 -12.31 3.08 -15.36
N LEU A 154 -11.83 3.69 -14.28
CA LEU A 154 -12.63 4.09 -13.12
C LEU A 154 -12.46 5.60 -12.85
N THR A 155 -13.49 6.21 -12.29
CA THR A 155 -13.37 7.51 -11.65
C THR A 155 -12.77 7.36 -10.25
N GLU A 156 -12.21 8.42 -9.68
CA GLU A 156 -11.70 8.45 -8.29
C GLU A 156 -12.78 7.99 -7.28
N GLU A 157 -14.03 8.39 -7.48
CA GLU A 157 -15.14 8.01 -6.58
C GLU A 157 -15.51 6.53 -6.74
N GLN A 158 -15.52 6.00 -7.97
CA GLN A 158 -15.75 4.57 -8.19
C GLN A 158 -14.62 3.74 -7.57
N ALA A 159 -13.36 4.19 -7.69
CA ALA A 159 -12.22 3.53 -7.05
C ALA A 159 -12.35 3.52 -5.53
N ARG A 160 -12.71 4.66 -4.91
CA ARG A 160 -12.93 4.79 -3.47
C ARG A 160 -14.01 3.86 -2.94
N LEU A 161 -15.09 3.67 -3.68
CA LEU A 161 -16.24 2.82 -3.31
C LEU A 161 -16.08 1.35 -3.72
N SER A 162 -14.99 1.00 -4.40
CA SER A 162 -14.73 -0.36 -4.85
C SER A 162 -14.45 -1.29 -3.67
N SER A 163 -14.94 -2.53 -3.75
CA SER A 163 -14.57 -3.60 -2.80
C SER A 163 -13.09 -4.00 -2.86
N GLN A 164 -12.36 -3.53 -3.88
CA GLN A 164 -10.93 -3.76 -4.08
C GLN A 164 -10.08 -2.51 -3.74
N SER A 165 -10.69 -1.48 -3.14
CA SER A 165 -10.00 -0.21 -2.81
C SER A 165 -8.80 -0.40 -1.88
N ASN A 166 -8.83 -1.42 -1.04
CA ASN A 166 -7.80 -1.78 -0.07
C ASN A 166 -6.71 -2.75 -0.62
N ILE A 167 -6.73 -3.08 -1.93
CA ILE A 167 -5.69 -3.94 -2.53
C ILE A 167 -4.53 -3.07 -2.99
N ILE A 168 -3.50 -3.00 -2.14
CA ILE A 168 -2.27 -2.27 -2.47
C ILE A 168 -1.30 -3.13 -3.28
N THR A 169 -0.55 -2.49 -4.16
CA THR A 169 0.43 -3.13 -5.05
C THR A 169 1.87 -2.98 -4.58
N LYS A 170 2.16 -2.02 -3.68
CA LYS A 170 3.46 -1.82 -3.06
C LYS A 170 3.31 -1.57 -1.57
N ALA A 171 4.14 -2.24 -0.76
CA ALA A 171 4.22 -2.06 0.69
C ALA A 171 5.64 -2.34 1.19
N LEU A 172 6.03 -1.72 2.29
CA LEU A 172 7.22 -2.09 3.04
C LEU A 172 7.05 -3.52 3.58
N GLY A 173 8.13 -4.30 3.60
CA GLY A 173 8.09 -5.72 3.99
C GLY A 173 7.66 -6.68 2.87
N SER A 174 7.29 -6.17 1.68
CA SER A 174 7.04 -6.98 0.49
C SER A 174 8.35 -7.48 -0.13
N LYS A 175 8.27 -8.38 -1.13
CA LYS A 175 9.47 -8.85 -1.85
C LYS A 175 9.93 -7.90 -2.97
N LEU A 176 9.26 -6.77 -3.14
CA LEU A 176 9.58 -5.78 -4.16
C LEU A 176 10.79 -4.94 -3.73
N THR A 177 11.49 -4.38 -4.71
CA THR A 177 12.62 -3.44 -4.52
C THR A 177 12.28 -2.09 -5.13
N ASN A 178 13.01 -1.03 -4.76
CA ASN A 178 12.80 0.33 -5.27
C ASN A 178 11.36 0.81 -5.07
N LEU A 179 10.86 0.67 -3.84
CA LEU A 179 9.46 0.93 -3.52
C LEU A 179 9.12 2.43 -3.47
N ALA A 180 10.07 3.25 -2.99
CA ALA A 180 9.82 4.64 -2.65
C ALA A 180 9.62 5.52 -3.90
N GLU A 181 8.54 6.28 -3.93
CA GLU A 181 8.37 7.43 -4.81
C GLU A 181 8.71 8.69 -4.03
N VAL A 182 9.69 9.46 -4.51
CA VAL A 182 10.16 10.67 -3.83
C VAL A 182 10.00 11.87 -4.74
N THR A 183 9.40 12.93 -4.22
CA THR A 183 9.14 14.18 -4.95
C THR A 183 9.58 15.37 -4.10
N GLU A 184 10.35 16.29 -4.68
CA GLU A 184 10.67 17.57 -4.09
C GLU A 184 9.66 18.64 -4.51
N ARG A 185 9.13 19.41 -3.54
CA ARG A 185 8.11 20.42 -3.75
C ARG A 185 8.51 21.78 -3.15
N PRO A 186 8.35 22.89 -3.90
CA PRO A 186 8.36 24.22 -3.32
C PRO A 186 7.09 24.44 -2.49
N TYR A 187 7.18 25.32 -1.50
CA TYR A 187 6.02 25.74 -0.73
C TYR A 187 6.03 27.25 -0.48
N GLU A 188 4.86 27.81 -0.23
CA GLU A 188 4.63 29.19 0.15
C GLU A 188 4.11 29.27 1.58
N LYS A 189 4.24 30.43 2.19
CA LYS A 189 3.64 30.72 3.49
C LYS A 189 2.13 30.46 3.45
N GLY A 190 1.66 29.65 4.41
CA GLY A 190 0.26 29.26 4.50
C GLY A 190 -0.08 27.99 3.69
N ASP A 191 0.89 27.39 3.00
CA ASP A 191 0.68 26.05 2.44
C ASP A 191 0.46 25.05 3.56
N ARG A 192 -0.46 24.10 3.34
CA ARG A 192 -0.73 23.00 4.25
C ARG A 192 -0.29 21.69 3.64
N PHE A 193 0.41 20.88 4.42
CA PHE A 193 0.74 19.50 4.09
C PHE A 193 -0.07 18.57 4.99
N MET A 194 -0.76 17.62 4.40
CA MET A 194 -1.50 16.59 5.12
C MET A 194 -0.92 15.22 4.80
N LEU A 195 -0.62 14.44 5.83
CA LEU A 195 -0.31 13.01 5.74
C LEU A 195 -1.49 12.26 6.37
N CYS A 196 -2.01 11.24 5.71
CA CYS A 196 -3.13 10.48 6.27
C CYS A 196 -3.16 9.05 5.75
N THR A 197 -3.70 8.13 6.57
CA THR A 197 -4.02 6.76 6.18
C THR A 197 -5.35 6.69 5.42
N ASP A 198 -5.64 5.54 4.84
CA ASP A 198 -6.85 5.31 4.04
C ASP A 198 -8.14 5.44 4.87
N GLY A 199 -8.11 5.12 6.16
CA GLY A 199 -9.24 5.35 7.06
C GLY A 199 -9.74 6.80 7.10
N ILE A 200 -8.88 7.78 6.77
CA ILE A 200 -9.28 9.19 6.65
C ILE A 200 -9.80 9.50 5.25
N TRP A 201 -9.01 9.26 4.20
CA TRP A 201 -9.38 9.67 2.84
C TRP A 201 -10.43 8.76 2.20
N GLY A 202 -10.50 7.50 2.62
CA GLY A 202 -11.48 6.53 2.15
C GLY A 202 -12.90 6.77 2.67
N ALA A 203 -13.04 7.44 3.83
CA ALA A 203 -14.32 7.61 4.52
C ALA A 203 -15.27 8.64 3.86
N MET A 204 -14.75 9.59 3.09
CA MET A 204 -15.55 10.64 2.47
C MET A 204 -15.03 11.03 1.08
N PRO A 205 -15.86 11.65 0.21
CA PRO A 205 -15.40 12.16 -1.09
C PRO A 205 -14.27 13.17 -0.93
N GLU A 206 -13.26 13.11 -1.81
CA GLU A 206 -12.08 13.98 -1.74
C GLU A 206 -12.41 15.49 -1.70
N PRO A 207 -13.41 16.01 -2.45
CA PRO A 207 -13.76 17.44 -2.35
C PRO A 207 -14.23 17.85 -0.95
N GLU A 208 -14.91 16.96 -0.21
CA GLU A 208 -15.34 17.23 1.16
C GLU A 208 -14.14 17.23 2.11
N LEU A 209 -13.23 16.26 1.98
CA LEU A 209 -11.99 16.20 2.75
C LEU A 209 -11.16 17.48 2.53
N ILE A 210 -10.97 17.92 1.27
CA ILE A 210 -10.27 19.16 0.94
C ILE A 210 -10.92 20.37 1.61
N LYS A 211 -12.25 20.48 1.57
CA LYS A 211 -12.98 21.58 2.21
C LYS A 211 -12.68 21.64 3.71
N ARG A 212 -12.64 20.49 4.39
CA ARG A 212 -12.37 20.39 5.84
C ARG A 212 -10.93 20.76 6.20
N VAL A 213 -9.96 20.20 5.49
CA VAL A 213 -8.54 20.35 5.86
C VAL A 213 -7.89 21.62 5.30
N ALA A 214 -8.30 22.05 4.11
CA ALA A 214 -7.66 23.19 3.45
C ALA A 214 -8.37 24.53 3.69
N LYS A 215 -9.69 24.54 3.96
CA LYS A 215 -10.48 25.78 4.11
C LYS A 215 -10.87 26.11 5.55
N THR A 216 -10.75 25.18 6.49
CA THR A 216 -10.99 25.46 7.91
C THR A 216 -9.87 26.35 8.45
N PRO A 217 -10.19 27.56 9.01
CA PRO A 217 -9.16 28.52 9.45
C PRO A 217 -8.23 27.95 10.54
N SER A 218 -8.79 27.30 11.56
CA SER A 218 -8.03 26.67 12.63
C SER A 218 -7.46 25.33 12.17
N LEU A 219 -6.14 25.19 12.22
CA LEU A 219 -5.46 23.95 11.86
C LEU A 219 -5.84 22.80 12.79
N SER A 220 -5.91 23.09 14.11
CA SER A 220 -6.38 22.13 15.11
C SER A 220 -7.84 21.74 14.87
N GLY A 221 -8.71 22.71 14.58
CA GLY A 221 -10.12 22.46 14.26
C GLY A 221 -10.27 21.64 12.96
N ALA A 222 -9.38 21.80 11.98
CA ALA A 222 -9.37 21.01 10.76
C ALA A 222 -9.07 19.54 11.05
N VAL A 223 -8.06 19.24 11.87
CA VAL A 223 -7.71 17.88 12.27
C VAL A 223 -8.82 17.24 13.11
N ASP A 224 -9.22 17.90 14.20
CA ASP A 224 -10.22 17.37 15.14
C ASP A 224 -11.58 17.16 14.45
N GLY A 225 -12.05 18.17 13.72
CA GLY A 225 -13.32 18.09 12.99
C GLY A 225 -13.32 17.03 11.89
N THR A 226 -12.18 16.77 11.22
CA THR A 226 -12.08 15.71 10.23
C THR A 226 -12.17 14.34 10.91
N VAL A 227 -11.37 14.09 11.93
CA VAL A 227 -11.33 12.80 12.64
C VAL A 227 -12.66 12.49 13.28
N LEU A 228 -13.30 13.47 13.97
CA LEU A 228 -14.63 13.30 14.57
C LEU A 228 -15.71 12.96 13.52
N THR A 229 -15.65 13.60 12.36
CA THR A 229 -16.61 13.31 11.28
C THR A 229 -16.42 11.91 10.71
N VAL A 230 -15.17 11.48 10.47
CA VAL A 230 -14.87 10.15 9.96
C VAL A 230 -15.28 9.07 10.95
N ASP A 231 -14.97 9.26 12.23
CA ASP A 231 -15.37 8.36 13.31
C ASP A 231 -16.91 8.25 13.44
N ASP A 232 -17.63 9.38 13.31
CA ASP A 232 -19.09 9.40 13.33
C ASP A 232 -19.70 8.68 12.10
N ILE A 233 -19.13 8.89 10.90
CA ILE A 233 -19.51 8.14 9.68
C ILE A 233 -19.32 6.64 9.90
N GLY A 234 -18.16 6.24 10.44
CA GLY A 234 -17.85 4.84 10.69
C GLY A 234 -18.78 4.19 11.70
N ARG A 235 -19.10 4.88 12.79
CA ARG A 235 -20.05 4.42 13.81
C ARG A 235 -21.45 4.23 13.23
N LYS A 236 -21.93 5.15 12.41
CA LYS A 236 -23.23 5.07 11.72
C LYS A 236 -23.29 3.92 10.71
N ASN A 237 -22.14 3.53 10.14
CA ASN A 237 -22.04 2.43 9.19
C ASN A 237 -21.67 1.09 9.85
N GLY A 238 -22.03 0.87 11.11
CA GLY A 238 -21.89 -0.41 11.79
C GLY A 238 -20.62 -0.56 12.63
N ASN A 239 -19.84 0.50 12.81
CA ASN A 239 -18.65 0.55 13.66
C ASN A 239 -17.54 -0.45 13.28
N HIS A 240 -17.37 -0.67 11.97
CA HIS A 240 -16.29 -1.53 11.41
C HIS A 240 -15.27 -0.75 10.58
N HIS A 241 -15.23 0.59 10.78
CA HIS A 241 -14.33 1.48 10.05
C HIS A 241 -12.87 1.30 10.51
N ASP A 242 -11.96 1.72 9.65
CA ASP A 242 -10.52 1.52 9.84
C ASP A 242 -9.90 2.38 10.93
N ASN A 243 -8.64 2.15 11.20
CA ASN A 243 -7.80 3.04 11.99
C ASN A 243 -7.73 4.41 11.31
N LEU A 244 -7.69 5.48 12.08
CA LEU A 244 -7.80 6.84 11.59
C LEU A 244 -6.54 7.63 11.98
N THR A 245 -5.66 7.94 11.02
CA THR A 245 -4.48 8.76 11.32
C THR A 245 -4.36 9.89 10.33
N ILE A 246 -4.22 11.10 10.86
CA ILE A 246 -4.00 12.34 10.12
C ILE A 246 -2.97 13.21 10.81
N ALA A 247 -2.06 13.78 10.03
CA ALA A 247 -1.18 14.87 10.43
C ALA A 247 -1.36 16.04 9.45
N LEU A 248 -1.48 17.25 9.96
CA LEU A 248 -1.65 18.47 9.18
C LEU A 248 -0.64 19.51 9.64
N LEU A 249 0.19 19.98 8.72
CA LEU A 249 1.25 20.95 8.94
C LEU A 249 0.97 22.20 8.09
N GLU A 250 1.15 23.41 8.65
CA GLU A 250 1.05 24.68 7.93
C GLU A 250 2.38 25.44 8.00
N THR A 251 2.85 25.90 6.86
CA THR A 251 4.10 26.67 6.73
C THR A 251 3.90 28.12 7.14
N LYS A 252 4.88 28.73 7.81
CA LYS A 252 4.85 30.13 8.26
C LYS A 252 5.77 31.05 7.44
N GLN A 253 6.47 30.49 6.46
CA GLN A 253 7.36 31.18 5.53
C GLN A 253 7.33 30.52 4.15
N ASP A 254 7.90 31.18 3.14
CA ASP A 254 8.13 30.61 1.80
C ASP A 254 9.37 29.72 1.82
N SER A 255 9.38 28.70 0.94
CA SER A 255 10.59 27.92 0.66
C SER A 255 11.59 28.72 -0.20
N LEU A 256 12.86 28.40 -0.08
CA LEU A 256 13.90 28.94 -0.96
C LEU A 256 13.80 28.37 -2.38
N LEU A 257 13.35 27.13 -2.50
CA LEU A 257 13.02 26.54 -3.79
C LEU A 257 11.81 27.27 -4.39
N LYS A 258 12.02 27.91 -5.52
CA LYS A 258 10.93 28.53 -6.30
C LYS A 258 10.46 27.58 -7.39
N GLU A 259 9.17 27.59 -7.66
CA GLU A 259 8.66 26.90 -8.85
C GLU A 259 9.31 27.51 -10.09
N LYS A 260 10.08 26.72 -10.84
CA LYS A 260 10.71 27.22 -12.06
C LYS A 260 9.60 27.61 -13.04
N MET A 261 9.47 28.92 -13.29
CA MET A 261 8.60 29.40 -14.36
C MET A 261 8.94 28.66 -15.66
N SER A 262 7.94 28.09 -16.30
CA SER A 262 8.11 27.45 -17.60
C SER A 262 8.84 28.39 -18.54
N LYS A 263 9.86 27.90 -19.26
CA LYS A 263 10.60 28.71 -20.26
C LYS A 263 9.65 29.33 -21.26
N THR A 264 8.52 28.69 -21.53
CA THR A 264 7.44 29.20 -22.38
C THR A 264 6.72 30.36 -21.75
N THR A 265 6.36 30.31 -20.47
CA THR A 265 5.69 31.38 -19.73
C THR A 265 6.62 32.60 -19.61
N LEU A 266 7.91 32.40 -19.34
CA LEU A 266 8.90 33.45 -19.28
C LEU A 266 9.06 34.15 -20.66
N ARG A 267 9.10 33.37 -21.75
CA ARG A 267 9.17 33.90 -23.12
C ARG A 267 7.94 34.74 -23.50
N ILE A 268 6.75 34.28 -23.12
CA ILE A 268 5.48 34.99 -23.32
C ILE A 268 5.49 36.31 -22.54
N LEU A 269 5.92 36.31 -21.28
CA LEU A 269 6.04 37.54 -20.48
C LEU A 269 7.04 38.54 -21.05
N ILE A 270 8.19 38.07 -21.53
CA ILE A 270 9.20 38.92 -22.19
C ILE A 270 8.63 39.49 -23.49
N ALA A 271 7.92 38.71 -24.30
CA ALA A 271 7.29 39.17 -25.54
C ALA A 271 6.20 40.21 -25.27
N LEU A 272 5.37 40.02 -24.26
CA LEU A 272 4.34 40.99 -23.84
C LEU A 272 4.97 42.29 -23.33
N ALA A 273 6.03 42.20 -22.53
CA ALA A 273 6.76 43.39 -22.05
C ALA A 273 7.40 44.18 -23.22
N ALA A 274 7.98 43.48 -24.20
CA ALA A 274 8.53 44.12 -25.40
C ALA A 274 7.44 44.80 -26.25
N LEU A 275 6.27 44.19 -26.40
CA LEU A 275 5.11 44.78 -27.09
C LEU A 275 4.59 46.05 -26.38
N CYS A 276 4.52 46.04 -25.06
CA CYS A 276 4.14 47.21 -24.26
C CYS A 276 5.15 48.36 -24.43
N LEU A 277 6.45 48.06 -24.38
CA LEU A 277 7.50 49.08 -24.62
C LEU A 277 7.44 49.66 -26.02
N LEU A 278 7.22 48.81 -27.04
CA LEU A 278 7.03 49.27 -28.44
C LEU A 278 5.81 50.18 -28.59
N SER A 279 4.70 49.87 -27.94
CA SER A 279 3.50 50.69 -27.92
C SER A 279 3.74 52.06 -27.25
N ILE A 280 4.48 52.09 -26.14
CA ILE A 280 4.85 53.36 -25.46
C ILE A 280 5.75 54.21 -26.35
N ILE A 281 6.77 53.63 -26.98
CA ILE A 281 7.68 54.34 -27.90
C ILE A 281 6.90 54.90 -29.10
N LEU A 282 6.00 54.09 -29.67
CA LEU A 282 5.17 54.53 -30.80
C LEU A 282 4.26 55.69 -30.40
N ASN A 283 3.67 55.69 -29.22
CA ASN A 283 2.87 56.83 -28.73
C ASN A 283 3.71 58.10 -28.49
N ILE A 284 4.92 57.93 -27.93
CA ILE A 284 5.85 59.04 -27.74
C ILE A 284 6.25 59.66 -29.10
N VAL A 285 6.56 58.85 -30.09
CA VAL A 285 6.92 59.32 -31.46
C VAL A 285 5.74 59.97 -32.13
N LEU A 286 4.50 59.51 -31.97
CA LEU A 286 3.29 60.16 -32.52
C LEU A 286 2.98 61.50 -31.86
N LEU A 287 3.22 61.63 -30.55
CA LEU A 287 3.02 62.88 -29.81
C LEU A 287 4.13 63.93 -30.02
N SER A 288 5.31 63.50 -30.48
CA SER A 288 6.49 64.36 -30.67
C SER A 288 6.63 64.87 -32.10
N ARG A 289 5.65 64.67 -33.00
CA ARG A 289 5.68 65.20 -34.39
C ARG A 289 5.38 66.66 -34.37
N PRO A 290 6.32 67.55 -34.79
CA PRO A 290 6.01 68.93 -35.08
C PRO A 290 5.20 69.03 -36.38
N ASP A 291 4.22 69.98 -36.43
CA ASP A 291 3.46 70.33 -37.64
C ASP A 291 4.39 71.01 -38.67
N THR A 292 5.16 70.23 -39.43
CA THR A 292 5.98 70.74 -40.55
C THR A 292 5.36 70.28 -41.86
N PRO A 293 5.35 71.18 -42.90
CA PRO A 293 4.83 70.84 -44.22
C PRO A 293 5.63 69.66 -44.82
N VAL A 294 4.93 68.65 -45.22
CA VAL A 294 5.51 67.39 -45.71
C VAL A 294 6.19 67.59 -47.04
N ASN A 295 7.52 67.40 -47.12
CA ASN A 295 8.29 67.44 -48.37
C ASN A 295 8.03 66.12 -49.12
N LYS A 296 7.70 66.21 -50.42
CA LYS A 296 7.32 65.07 -51.27
C LYS A 296 8.42 63.99 -51.34
N GLU A 297 9.68 64.39 -51.34
CA GLU A 297 10.86 63.47 -51.35
C GLU A 297 10.98 62.64 -50.04
N GLU A 298 10.60 63.24 -48.89
CA GLU A 298 10.57 62.46 -47.59
C GLU A 298 9.43 61.45 -47.57
N VAL A 299 8.27 61.79 -48.21
CA VAL A 299 7.15 60.80 -48.28
C VAL A 299 7.51 59.63 -49.16
N ASP A 300 8.16 59.85 -50.31
CA ASP A 300 8.57 58.75 -51.19
C ASP A 300 9.67 57.86 -50.54
N SER A 301 10.61 58.48 -49.82
CA SER A 301 11.61 57.79 -49.04
C SER A 301 10.99 56.95 -47.89
N MET A 302 10.02 57.50 -47.17
CA MET A 302 9.26 56.80 -46.16
C MET A 302 8.41 55.65 -46.73
N ALA A 303 7.84 55.80 -47.89
CA ALA A 303 7.07 54.75 -48.57
C ALA A 303 7.97 53.58 -48.97
N GLU A 304 9.19 53.82 -49.47
CA GLU A 304 10.15 52.78 -49.77
C GLU A 304 10.64 52.05 -48.51
N GLU A 305 10.83 52.77 -47.41
CA GLU A 305 11.22 52.17 -46.15
C GLU A 305 10.09 51.32 -45.48
N LEU A 306 8.84 51.75 -45.62
CA LEU A 306 7.64 51.05 -45.25
C LEU A 306 7.47 49.78 -46.06
N ASP A 307 7.75 49.80 -47.35
CA ASP A 307 7.66 48.58 -48.19
C ASP A 307 8.76 47.55 -47.85
N LYS A 308 9.98 48.02 -47.56
CA LYS A 308 11.09 47.21 -47.05
C LYS A 308 10.74 46.60 -45.71
N ARG A 309 10.12 47.34 -44.80
CA ARG A 309 9.65 46.84 -43.50
C ARG A 309 8.50 45.84 -43.66
N GLY A 310 7.55 46.12 -44.57
CA GLY A 310 6.45 45.21 -44.92
C GLY A 310 6.94 43.86 -45.45
N ASN A 311 7.95 43.86 -46.31
CA ASN A 311 8.58 42.65 -46.83
C ASN A 311 9.32 41.87 -45.74
N ARG A 312 9.95 42.58 -44.79
CA ARG A 312 10.62 41.94 -43.63
C ARG A 312 9.64 41.35 -42.64
N ILE A 313 8.47 41.97 -42.43
CA ILE A 313 7.38 41.43 -41.62
C ILE A 313 6.82 40.15 -42.23
N ARG A 314 6.55 40.12 -43.56
CA ARG A 314 6.09 38.93 -44.29
C ARG A 314 7.10 37.78 -44.16
N ALA A 315 8.40 38.06 -44.33
CA ALA A 315 9.44 37.05 -44.17
C ALA A 315 9.52 36.48 -42.73
N LEU A 316 9.25 37.30 -41.71
CA LEU A 316 9.16 36.88 -40.33
C LEU A 316 7.89 36.06 -40.05
N GLU A 317 6.75 36.45 -40.65
CA GLU A 317 5.50 35.70 -40.57
C GLU A 317 5.65 34.31 -41.19
N ASP A 318 6.28 34.21 -42.37
CA ASP A 318 6.57 32.95 -43.05
C ASP A 318 7.51 32.07 -42.20
N SER A 319 8.54 32.68 -41.60
CA SER A 319 9.45 31.96 -40.68
C SER A 319 8.74 31.45 -39.41
N ILE A 320 7.83 32.25 -38.82
CA ILE A 320 7.02 31.89 -37.67
C ILE A 320 6.06 30.74 -38.04
N ASN A 321 5.41 30.82 -39.20
CA ASN A 321 4.49 29.78 -39.69
C ASN A 321 5.24 28.48 -39.96
N ALA A 322 6.44 28.51 -40.53
CA ALA A 322 7.30 27.35 -40.71
C ALA A 322 7.72 26.73 -39.38
N MET A 323 8.06 27.57 -38.37
CA MET A 323 8.37 27.08 -37.03
C MET A 323 7.15 26.42 -36.33
N TRP A 324 5.95 27.02 -36.48
CA TRP A 324 4.72 26.42 -35.94
C TRP A 324 4.38 25.11 -36.63
N GLY A 325 4.59 24.98 -37.94
CA GLY A 325 4.43 23.74 -38.67
C GLY A 325 5.37 22.64 -38.15
N ASN A 326 6.63 22.97 -37.91
CA ASN A 326 7.60 22.01 -37.36
C ASN A 326 7.27 21.58 -35.91
N VAL A 327 6.77 22.52 -35.08
CA VAL A 327 6.32 22.23 -33.73
C VAL A 327 5.06 21.35 -33.73
N ALA A 328 4.13 21.58 -34.65
CA ALA A 328 2.94 20.79 -34.81
C ALA A 328 3.29 19.35 -35.25
N ASN A 329 4.17 19.19 -36.23
CA ASN A 329 4.61 17.89 -36.72
C ASN A 329 5.37 17.10 -35.63
N SER A 330 6.27 17.74 -34.89
CA SER A 330 7.00 17.06 -33.78
C SER A 330 6.07 16.66 -32.63
N LYS A 331 4.99 17.43 -32.37
CA LYS A 331 3.97 17.03 -31.40
C LYS A 331 3.15 15.84 -31.89
N GLN A 332 2.82 15.81 -33.19
CA GLN A 332 2.08 14.71 -33.80
C GLN A 332 2.92 13.43 -33.76
N GLU A 333 4.19 13.48 -34.15
CA GLU A 333 5.10 12.32 -34.08
C GLU A 333 5.29 11.81 -32.66
N ALA A 334 5.40 12.70 -31.67
CA ALA A 334 5.47 12.33 -30.28
C ALA A 334 4.17 11.69 -29.76
N ALA A 335 3.01 12.18 -30.20
CA ALA A 335 1.71 11.61 -29.88
C ALA A 335 1.53 10.22 -30.50
N ASP A 336 1.92 10.04 -31.77
CA ASP A 336 1.83 8.77 -32.47
C ASP A 336 2.79 7.70 -31.87
N ALA A 337 4.00 8.12 -31.48
CA ALA A 337 4.94 7.25 -30.77
C ALA A 337 4.39 6.83 -29.40
N THR A 338 3.75 7.76 -28.67
CA THR A 338 3.11 7.46 -27.39
C THR A 338 1.94 6.51 -27.53
N LEU A 339 1.13 6.69 -28.58
CA LEU A 339 -0.02 5.81 -28.89
C LEU A 339 0.44 4.40 -29.26
N LYS A 340 1.54 4.28 -30.03
CA LYS A 340 2.12 3.00 -30.41
C LYS A 340 2.65 2.25 -29.19
N ALA A 341 3.39 2.95 -28.32
CA ALA A 341 3.90 2.38 -27.07
C ALA A 341 2.78 1.97 -26.10
N ALA A 342 1.65 2.72 -26.08
CA ALA A 342 0.47 2.37 -25.31
C ALA A 342 -0.18 1.08 -25.80
N LYS A 343 -0.35 0.91 -27.12
CA LYS A 343 -0.91 -0.32 -27.71
C LYS A 343 -0.02 -1.54 -27.48
N GLU A 344 1.30 -1.39 -27.56
CA GLU A 344 2.22 -2.49 -27.24
C GLU A 344 2.12 -2.93 -25.77
N LYS A 345 1.96 -1.96 -24.85
CA LYS A 345 1.73 -2.26 -23.43
C LYS A 345 0.36 -2.91 -23.17
N GLU A 346 -0.67 -2.48 -23.87
CA GLU A 346 -2.01 -3.06 -23.78
C GLU A 346 -2.00 -4.55 -24.22
N ASN A 347 -1.38 -4.85 -25.36
CA ASN A 347 -1.23 -6.23 -25.84
C ASN A 347 -0.41 -7.11 -24.87
N ALA A 348 0.64 -6.55 -24.27
CA ALA A 348 1.42 -7.26 -23.27
C ALA A 348 0.63 -7.51 -21.98
N ALA A 349 -0.19 -6.54 -21.54
CA ALA A 349 -1.05 -6.68 -20.38
C ALA A 349 -2.16 -7.71 -20.59
N GLU A 350 -2.75 -7.78 -21.81
CA GLU A 350 -3.77 -8.75 -22.15
C GLU A 350 -3.22 -10.18 -22.16
N LYS A 351 -1.99 -10.36 -22.65
CA LYS A 351 -1.28 -11.65 -22.59
C LYS A 351 -1.02 -12.08 -21.14
N LEU A 352 -0.50 -11.17 -20.30
CA LEU A 352 -0.27 -11.44 -18.89
C LEU A 352 -1.58 -11.76 -18.13
N LYS A 353 -2.68 -11.11 -18.49
CA LYS A 353 -4.00 -11.39 -17.91
C LYS A 353 -4.47 -12.80 -18.26
N SER A 354 -4.32 -13.23 -19.51
CA SER A 354 -4.71 -14.59 -19.92
C SER A 354 -3.87 -15.67 -19.22
N GLU A 355 -2.55 -15.43 -19.06
CA GLU A 355 -1.66 -16.32 -18.32
C GLU A 355 -2.02 -16.37 -16.82
N ALA A 356 -2.38 -15.25 -16.23
CA ALA A 356 -2.82 -15.17 -14.84
C ALA A 356 -4.15 -15.89 -14.59
N GLU A 357 -5.12 -15.79 -15.51
CA GLU A 357 -6.39 -16.49 -15.44
C GLU A 357 -6.20 -18.01 -15.55
N GLN A 358 -5.29 -18.46 -16.43
CA GLN A 358 -4.96 -19.88 -16.56
C GLN A 358 -4.30 -20.42 -15.30
N ASN A 359 -3.31 -19.70 -14.75
CA ASN A 359 -2.64 -20.06 -13.50
C ASN A 359 -3.60 -20.10 -12.30
N ALA A 360 -4.55 -19.17 -12.23
CA ALA A 360 -5.59 -19.15 -11.19
C ALA A 360 -6.52 -20.36 -11.28
N LYS A 361 -6.87 -20.79 -12.51
CA LYS A 361 -7.68 -21.99 -12.72
C LYS A 361 -6.96 -23.25 -12.30
N GLU A 362 -5.69 -23.40 -12.68
CA GLU A 362 -4.84 -24.54 -12.28
C GLU A 362 -4.64 -24.60 -10.76
N ALA A 363 -4.41 -23.44 -10.12
CA ALA A 363 -4.30 -23.34 -8.66
C ALA A 363 -5.60 -23.74 -7.95
N LYS A 364 -6.76 -23.38 -8.50
CA LYS A 364 -8.07 -23.78 -7.96
C LYS A 364 -8.28 -25.28 -8.06
N GLU A 365 -7.98 -25.87 -9.22
CA GLU A 365 -8.10 -27.34 -9.43
C GLU A 365 -7.15 -28.11 -8.49
N ALA A 366 -5.94 -27.60 -8.27
CA ALA A 366 -5.00 -28.20 -7.31
C ALA A 366 -5.50 -28.10 -5.84
N ALA A 367 -6.11 -26.96 -5.48
CA ALA A 367 -6.70 -26.77 -4.15
C ALA A 367 -7.90 -27.72 -3.90
N ASP A 368 -8.77 -27.88 -4.91
CA ASP A 368 -9.92 -28.77 -4.82
C ASP A 368 -9.48 -30.24 -4.68
N LYS A 369 -8.43 -30.67 -5.43
CA LYS A 369 -7.83 -32.00 -5.28
C LYS A 369 -7.21 -32.21 -3.88
N ALA A 370 -6.49 -31.22 -3.37
CA ALA A 370 -5.90 -31.28 -2.03
C ALA A 370 -6.99 -31.38 -0.95
N LYS A 371 -8.09 -30.66 -1.08
CA LYS A 371 -9.23 -30.72 -0.16
C LYS A 371 -9.88 -32.10 -0.19
N ALA A 372 -10.13 -32.64 -1.36
CA ALA A 372 -10.71 -33.99 -1.49
C ALA A 372 -9.82 -35.08 -0.85
N ALA A 373 -8.49 -34.97 -1.03
CA ALA A 373 -7.54 -35.87 -0.40
C ALA A 373 -7.54 -35.76 1.14
N ALA A 374 -7.64 -34.52 1.66
CA ALA A 374 -7.74 -34.27 3.10
C ALA A 374 -9.03 -34.83 3.71
N ASP A 375 -10.15 -34.69 3.02
CA ASP A 375 -11.45 -35.23 3.46
C ASP A 375 -11.44 -36.78 3.48
N GLN A 376 -10.80 -37.41 2.49
CA GLN A 376 -10.59 -38.87 2.46
C GLN A 376 -9.69 -39.35 3.61
N ALA A 377 -8.58 -38.65 3.87
CA ALA A 377 -7.68 -38.98 4.97
C ALA A 377 -8.38 -38.86 6.34
N LYS A 378 -9.20 -37.84 6.52
CA LYS A 378 -10.01 -37.64 7.73
C LYS A 378 -11.00 -38.75 7.92
N SER A 379 -11.74 -39.15 6.90
CA SER A 379 -12.71 -40.25 6.94
C SER A 379 -12.03 -41.58 7.28
N ALA A 380 -10.83 -41.84 6.74
CA ALA A 380 -10.05 -43.04 7.08
C ALA A 380 -9.58 -43.03 8.54
N ALA A 381 -9.13 -41.89 9.05
CA ALA A 381 -8.73 -41.73 10.45
C ALA A 381 -9.91 -41.96 11.43
N ASP A 382 -11.08 -41.40 11.10
CA ASP A 382 -12.30 -41.60 11.92
C ASP A 382 -12.74 -43.07 11.94
N ALA A 383 -12.62 -43.79 10.82
CA ALA A 383 -12.91 -45.24 10.76
C ALA A 383 -11.95 -46.06 11.61
N ILE A 384 -10.65 -45.73 11.61
CA ILE A 384 -9.65 -46.36 12.47
C ILE A 384 -9.96 -46.12 13.96
N LEU A 385 -10.27 -44.85 14.31
CA LEU A 385 -10.63 -44.48 15.69
C LEU A 385 -11.86 -45.24 16.18
N LYS A 386 -12.90 -45.37 15.36
CA LYS A 386 -14.09 -46.17 15.69
C LYS A 386 -13.74 -47.62 15.91
N SER A 387 -13.02 -48.26 15.00
CA SER A 387 -12.61 -49.65 15.13
C SER A 387 -11.76 -49.91 16.37
N ARG A 388 -10.87 -48.99 16.74
CA ARG A 388 -10.09 -49.05 17.98
C ARG A 388 -10.97 -48.97 19.22
N ASN A 389 -11.95 -48.09 19.24
CA ASN A 389 -12.88 -47.95 20.36
C ASN A 389 -13.75 -49.20 20.51
N ASP A 390 -14.16 -49.85 19.42
CA ASP A 390 -14.89 -51.14 19.45
C ASP A 390 -14.03 -52.27 20.07
N VAL A 391 -12.74 -52.33 19.73
CA VAL A 391 -11.80 -53.30 20.35
C VAL A 391 -11.65 -53.05 21.86
N ILE A 392 -11.52 -51.79 22.27
CA ILE A 392 -11.45 -51.41 23.69
C ILE A 392 -12.72 -51.85 24.44
N ALA A 393 -13.90 -51.62 23.85
CA ALA A 393 -15.17 -52.03 24.41
C ALA A 393 -15.27 -53.58 24.57
N GLN A 394 -14.81 -54.30 23.54
CA GLN A 394 -14.76 -55.79 23.61
C GLN A 394 -13.80 -56.30 24.68
N LEU A 395 -12.58 -55.72 24.77
CA LEU A 395 -11.62 -56.08 25.85
C LEU A 395 -12.19 -55.78 27.25
N THR A 396 -12.89 -54.67 27.40
CA THR A 396 -13.57 -54.32 28.66
C THR A 396 -14.64 -55.34 29.03
N LYS A 397 -15.43 -55.79 28.05
CA LYS A 397 -16.43 -56.82 28.25
C LYS A 397 -15.81 -58.17 28.63
N ILE A 398 -14.75 -58.58 27.91
CA ILE A 398 -14.04 -59.84 28.18
C ILE A 398 -13.43 -59.81 29.58
N LYS A 399 -12.91 -58.71 30.06
CA LYS A 399 -12.31 -58.57 31.41
C LYS A 399 -13.25 -59.00 32.54
N ASP A 400 -14.55 -58.72 32.37
CA ASP A 400 -15.55 -58.98 33.43
C ASP A 400 -16.29 -60.29 33.25
N MET A 401 -16.02 -61.06 32.18
CA MET A 401 -16.60 -62.40 31.96
C MET A 401 -15.87 -63.47 32.79
N GLN A 402 -16.61 -64.54 33.17
CA GLN A 402 -16.00 -65.80 33.72
C GLN A 402 -15.28 -66.59 32.62
N GLU A 403 -14.23 -67.32 32.98
CA GLU A 403 -13.48 -68.12 32.03
C GLU A 403 -14.35 -69.26 31.50
N ASN A 404 -14.65 -69.23 30.21
CA ASN A 404 -15.41 -70.30 29.52
C ASN A 404 -15.09 -70.24 28.02
N ALA A 405 -15.64 -71.16 27.23
CA ALA A 405 -15.43 -71.28 25.79
C ALA A 405 -15.81 -69.96 25.06
N GLN A 406 -16.83 -69.25 25.52
CA GLN A 406 -17.28 -67.99 24.93
C GLN A 406 -16.24 -66.88 25.13
N ARG A 407 -15.60 -66.76 26.30
CA ARG A 407 -14.52 -65.82 26.57
C ARG A 407 -13.30 -66.09 25.70
N LYS A 408 -12.94 -67.37 25.49
CA LYS A 408 -11.86 -67.80 24.60
C LYS A 408 -12.14 -67.37 23.13
N GLN A 409 -13.37 -67.59 22.65
CA GLN A 409 -13.80 -67.23 21.32
C GLN A 409 -13.75 -65.67 21.11
N MET A 410 -14.20 -64.87 22.08
CA MET A 410 -14.13 -63.45 22.03
C MET A 410 -12.68 -62.92 22.03
N ARG A 411 -11.73 -63.49 22.74
CA ARG A 411 -10.30 -63.12 22.66
C ARG A 411 -9.74 -63.36 21.28
N SER A 412 -10.07 -64.49 20.63
CA SER A 412 -9.63 -64.72 19.24
C SER A 412 -10.21 -63.67 18.24
N ALA A 413 -11.46 -63.31 18.39
CA ALA A 413 -12.09 -62.29 17.54
C ALA A 413 -11.43 -60.92 17.73
N VAL A 414 -11.11 -60.53 18.97
CA VAL A 414 -10.39 -59.30 19.27
C VAL A 414 -8.97 -59.29 18.71
N ALA A 415 -8.28 -60.44 18.77
CA ALA A 415 -6.94 -60.59 18.19
C ALA A 415 -6.94 -60.37 16.65
N GLU A 416 -7.98 -60.85 15.96
CA GLU A 416 -8.13 -60.63 14.51
C GLU A 416 -8.48 -59.16 14.19
N SER A 417 -9.32 -58.53 15.01
CA SER A 417 -9.61 -57.10 14.89
C SER A 417 -8.36 -56.22 15.11
N LEU A 418 -7.49 -56.59 16.04
CA LEU A 418 -6.20 -55.90 16.27
C LEU A 418 -5.24 -56.05 15.08
N LYS A 419 -5.22 -57.19 14.41
CA LYS A 419 -4.46 -57.42 13.19
C LYS A 419 -4.95 -56.48 12.07
N THR A 420 -6.26 -56.42 11.89
CA THR A 420 -6.87 -55.53 10.90
C THR A 420 -6.56 -54.05 11.19
N LEU A 421 -6.54 -53.64 12.46
CA LEU A 421 -6.15 -52.28 12.85
C LEU A 421 -4.65 -52.02 12.58
N ALA A 422 -3.77 -52.96 12.87
CA ALA A 422 -2.33 -52.86 12.60
C ALA A 422 -2.03 -52.67 11.09
N ASP A 423 -2.83 -53.28 10.21
CA ASP A 423 -2.70 -53.16 8.77
C ASP A 423 -3.23 -51.80 8.25
N LYS A 424 -4.23 -51.21 8.91
CA LYS A 424 -4.83 -49.94 8.53
C LYS A 424 -4.15 -48.70 9.13
N ASP A 425 -3.54 -48.82 10.29
CA ASP A 425 -2.88 -47.76 11.04
C ASP A 425 -1.38 -48.07 11.21
N ALA A 426 -0.62 -47.86 10.14
CA ALA A 426 0.81 -48.12 10.09
C ALA A 426 1.61 -47.33 11.16
N LYS A 427 1.13 -46.15 11.54
CA LYS A 427 1.78 -45.28 12.55
C LYS A 427 1.80 -45.94 13.94
N HIS A 428 0.77 -46.69 14.30
CA HIS A 428 0.62 -47.29 15.62
C HIS A 428 0.67 -48.81 15.59
N LYS A 429 1.09 -49.40 14.47
CA LYS A 429 1.15 -50.86 14.23
C LYS A 429 1.83 -51.62 15.36
N SER A 430 2.96 -51.13 15.85
CA SER A 430 3.71 -51.77 16.94
C SER A 430 2.90 -51.94 18.26
N ILE A 431 2.02 -50.98 18.53
CA ILE A 431 1.15 -51.01 19.72
C ILE A 431 0.07 -52.08 19.53
N TYR A 432 -0.58 -52.13 18.37
CA TYR A 432 -1.60 -53.15 18.07
C TYR A 432 -1.02 -54.54 18.06
N ASP A 433 0.16 -54.76 17.46
CA ASP A 433 0.85 -56.02 17.45
C ASP A 433 1.28 -56.44 18.85
N SER A 434 1.78 -55.55 19.68
CA SER A 434 2.12 -55.86 21.09
C SER A 434 0.90 -56.25 21.92
N VAL A 435 -0.24 -55.57 21.73
CA VAL A 435 -1.49 -55.93 22.43
C VAL A 435 -1.99 -57.28 21.95
N ARG A 436 -1.96 -57.57 20.65
CA ARG A 436 -2.35 -58.85 20.04
C ARG A 436 -1.49 -60.00 20.53
N GLU A 437 -0.16 -59.84 20.57
CA GLU A 437 0.78 -60.83 21.04
C GLU A 437 0.52 -61.18 22.51
N LYS A 438 0.37 -60.19 23.38
CA LYS A 438 0.07 -60.39 24.80
C LYS A 438 -1.28 -61.09 25.03
N LEU A 439 -2.27 -60.79 24.15
CA LEU A 439 -3.56 -61.47 24.18
C LEU A 439 -3.45 -62.93 23.68
N GLY A 440 -2.65 -63.16 22.60
CA GLY A 440 -2.47 -64.49 21.97
C GLY A 440 -1.61 -65.44 22.78
N ASN A 441 -0.52 -65.03 23.39
CA ASN A 441 0.39 -65.84 24.18
C ASN A 441 -0.30 -66.44 25.41
N LYS A 442 -1.40 -65.87 25.88
CA LYS A 442 -2.21 -66.46 26.96
C LYS A 442 -3.41 -67.28 26.50
N VAL A 443 -3.75 -67.25 25.22
CA VAL A 443 -4.75 -68.15 24.60
C VAL A 443 -4.17 -69.51 24.33
N ALA A 444 -2.85 -69.62 24.13
CA ALA A 444 -2.15 -70.91 23.87
C ALA A 444 -1.78 -71.65 25.11
N SER A 445 -1.74 -71.09 26.32
CA SER A 445 -1.48 -71.77 27.57
C SER A 445 -2.79 -72.20 28.21
N GLU A 446 -3.03 -73.50 28.24
CA GLU A 446 -4.29 -74.11 28.68
C GLU A 446 -4.67 -73.90 30.17
N ASN A 447 -3.85 -73.19 30.97
CA ASN A 447 -4.04 -73.14 32.42
C ASN A 447 -3.70 -71.84 33.16
N THR A 448 -3.73 -70.63 32.48
CA THR A 448 -3.52 -69.40 33.22
C THR A 448 -4.64 -68.42 32.93
N ASP A 449 -5.46 -68.15 33.94
CA ASP A 449 -6.48 -67.11 33.93
C ASP A 449 -5.84 -65.73 33.77
N MET A 450 -6.22 -64.98 32.72
CA MET A 450 -5.77 -63.65 32.49
C MET A 450 -6.45 -62.69 33.50
N SER A 451 -5.72 -62.24 34.49
CA SER A 451 -6.27 -61.40 35.54
C SER A 451 -6.88 -60.08 34.96
N LYS A 452 -7.88 -59.48 35.64
CA LYS A 452 -8.48 -58.19 35.30
C LYS A 452 -7.42 -57.10 35.14
N GLY A 453 -6.30 -57.18 35.88
CA GLY A 453 -5.17 -56.27 35.78
C GLY A 453 -4.46 -56.29 34.41
N HIS A 454 -4.32 -57.47 33.80
CA HIS A 454 -3.73 -57.55 32.45
C HIS A 454 -4.60 -56.93 31.40
N TYR A 455 -5.92 -57.11 31.43
CA TYR A 455 -6.82 -56.43 30.50
C TYR A 455 -6.78 -54.91 30.66
N ASN A 456 -6.69 -54.40 31.89
CA ASN A 456 -6.54 -52.95 32.12
C ASN A 456 -5.27 -52.40 31.49
N ILE A 457 -4.15 -53.14 31.50
CA ILE A 457 -2.90 -52.73 30.83
C ILE A 457 -3.09 -52.69 29.30
N LEU A 458 -3.74 -53.71 28.70
CA LEU A 458 -4.00 -53.76 27.27
C LEU A 458 -4.92 -52.63 26.83
N ILE A 459 -5.99 -52.35 27.58
CA ILE A 459 -6.92 -51.25 27.33
C ILE A 459 -6.18 -49.91 27.41
N LYS A 460 -5.37 -49.68 28.45
CA LYS A 460 -4.59 -48.46 28.64
C LYS A 460 -3.60 -48.21 27.49
N ASN A 461 -2.95 -49.28 26.99
CA ASN A 461 -2.06 -49.17 25.84
C ASN A 461 -2.79 -48.71 24.58
N LEU A 462 -4.01 -49.17 24.30
CA LEU A 462 -4.82 -48.75 23.18
C LEU A 462 -5.38 -47.32 23.36
N GLN A 463 -5.69 -46.95 24.60
CA GLN A 463 -6.15 -45.58 24.92
C GLN A 463 -5.04 -44.53 24.84
N SER A 464 -3.76 -44.93 24.97
CA SER A 464 -2.61 -44.03 24.87
C SER A 464 -2.29 -43.60 23.44
N ILE A 465 -2.89 -44.19 22.44
CA ILE A 465 -2.76 -43.81 21.02
C ILE A 465 -3.52 -42.49 20.81
N LYS A 466 -2.79 -41.41 20.50
CA LYS A 466 -3.33 -40.09 20.20
C LYS A 466 -3.54 -39.89 18.69
#